data_d541ccd0cf31cf9fc934f86c9666070b
#
_entry.id   d541ccd0cf31cf9fc934f86c9666070b
#
_cell.length_a   1.000
_cell.length_b   1.000
_cell.length_c   1.000
_cell.angle_alpha   90.00
_cell.angle_beta   90.00
_cell.angle_gamma   90.00
#
_symmetry.space_group_name_H-M   'P 1'
#
loop_
_entity.id
_entity.type
_entity.pdbx_description
1 polymer ?
#
loop_
_entity_poly.entity_id
_entity_poly.type
_entity_poly.pdbx_seq_one_letter_code
_entity_poly.pdbx_strand_id
1 'polypeptide(L)'
;MRAGLAGERSGLFMEQIRITKEMRYKDERRGKANDLIRPRYFVWENVPGAFSSTGGEDFQAVLEETARIADDTISIPRPPRGIWKSAGCILGYEFSVAWRVLDAQYWGVAQRRKRIFLVADFGGHTAPKILFEQDSMFGDTQES
;
A
#
# COMPACT_ATOMS: atom_id res chain seq x y z
N MET A 1 18.68 -10.29 -15.59
CA MET A 1 17.67 -9.33 -15.30
C MET A 1 16.97 -9.68 -14.05
N ARG A 2 16.83 -8.74 -13.15
CA ARG A 2 16.17 -9.01 -11.94
C ARG A 2 14.74 -9.17 -12.10
N ALA A 3 14.16 -10.02 -11.39
CA ALA A 3 12.75 -10.21 -11.41
C ALA A 3 12.07 -9.21 -10.50
N GLY A 4 12.28 -9.23 -9.28
CA GLY A 4 11.69 -8.30 -8.36
C GLY A 4 10.31 -7.84 -8.77
N LEU A 5 9.96 -6.62 -8.42
CA LEU A 5 8.69 -6.04 -8.83
C LEU A 5 8.75 -5.56 -10.26
N ALA A 6 9.93 -5.54 -10.85
CA ALA A 6 10.05 -5.18 -12.23
C ALA A 6 9.89 -6.38 -13.14
N GLY A 7 9.68 -7.57 -12.62
CA GLY A 7 9.47 -8.74 -13.44
C GLY A 7 8.00 -9.08 -13.50
N GLU A 8 7.70 -10.36 -13.38
CA GLU A 8 6.33 -10.81 -13.49
C GLU A 8 5.41 -10.20 -12.47
N ARG A 9 5.87 -10.05 -11.24
CA ARG A 9 4.98 -9.51 -10.23
C ARG A 9 4.63 -8.10 -10.50
N SER A 10 5.57 -7.35 -11.13
CA SER A 10 5.31 -5.97 -11.45
C SER A 10 4.19 -5.87 -12.46
N GLY A 11 4.11 -6.82 -13.38
CA GLY A 11 3.04 -6.79 -14.37
C GLY A 11 1.67 -6.88 -13.74
N LEU A 12 1.52 -7.77 -12.74
CA LEU A 12 0.24 -7.93 -12.09
C LEU A 12 -0.11 -6.70 -11.27
N PHE A 13 0.88 -6.14 -10.55
CA PHE A 13 0.64 -4.94 -9.76
C PHE A 13 0.23 -3.78 -10.67
N MET A 14 0.94 -3.59 -11.77
CA MET A 14 0.62 -2.48 -12.66
C MET A 14 -0.74 -2.66 -13.32
N GLU A 15 -1.17 -3.90 -13.52
CA GLU A 15 -2.49 -4.15 -14.05
C GLU A 15 -3.57 -3.78 -13.03
N GLN A 16 -3.32 -4.06 -11.75
CA GLN A 16 -4.25 -3.65 -10.72
C GLN A 16 -4.34 -2.13 -10.65
N ILE A 17 -3.20 -1.44 -10.80
CA ILE A 17 -3.17 0.03 -10.80
C ILE A 17 -3.99 0.53 -12.00
N ARG A 18 -3.78 -0.06 -13.17
CA ARG A 18 -4.47 0.37 -14.36
C ARG A 18 -5.99 0.21 -14.22
N ILE A 19 -6.42 -0.94 -13.73
CA ILE A 19 -7.84 -1.21 -13.57
C ILE A 19 -8.45 -0.24 -12.56
N THR A 20 -7.75 -0.01 -11.45
CA THR A 20 -8.24 0.90 -10.42
C THR A 20 -8.41 2.32 -10.97
N LYS A 21 -7.40 2.79 -11.72
CA LYS A 21 -7.49 4.12 -12.31
C LYS A 21 -8.66 4.21 -13.28
N GLU A 22 -8.87 3.19 -14.09
CA GLU A 22 -9.93 3.23 -15.07
C GLU A 22 -11.30 3.24 -14.40
N MET A 23 -11.47 2.43 -13.36
CA MET A 23 -12.75 2.40 -12.65
C MET A 23 -13.03 3.72 -11.96
N ARG A 24 -12.00 4.30 -11.33
CA ARG A 24 -12.18 5.57 -10.65
C ARG A 24 -12.46 6.69 -11.66
N TYR A 25 -11.80 6.67 -12.82
CA TYR A 25 -12.01 7.69 -13.83
C TYR A 25 -13.46 7.67 -14.32
N LYS A 26 -14.00 6.48 -14.56
CA LYS A 26 -15.38 6.36 -15.00
C LYS A 26 -16.35 6.85 -13.92
N ASP A 27 -16.04 6.54 -12.68
CA ASP A 27 -16.92 6.92 -11.58
C ASP A 27 -16.83 8.42 -11.32
N GLU A 28 -15.63 8.99 -11.49
CA GLU A 28 -15.45 10.41 -11.29
C GLU A 28 -16.25 11.19 -12.32
N ARG A 29 -16.39 10.69 -13.52
CA ARG A 29 -17.15 11.38 -14.55
C ARG A 29 -18.62 11.45 -14.24
N ARG A 30 -19.09 10.74 -13.24
CA ARG A 30 -20.46 10.82 -12.80
C ARG A 30 -20.69 11.98 -11.83
N GLY A 31 -19.65 12.77 -11.54
CA GLY A 31 -19.78 13.95 -10.71
C GLY A 31 -19.81 13.69 -9.22
N LYS A 32 -19.33 12.53 -8.77
CA LYS A 32 -19.38 12.22 -7.36
C LYS A 32 -18.32 12.97 -6.58
N ALA A 33 -18.57 13.18 -5.30
CA ALA A 33 -17.57 13.75 -4.40
C ALA A 33 -16.41 12.77 -4.26
N ASN A 34 -15.23 13.25 -3.92
CA ASN A 34 -14.03 12.42 -3.90
C ASN A 34 -14.17 11.17 -3.04
N ASP A 35 -14.78 11.29 -1.87
CA ASP A 35 -14.90 10.14 -0.98
C ASP A 35 -15.95 9.13 -1.45
N LEU A 36 -16.69 9.44 -2.48
CA LEU A 36 -17.70 8.54 -3.03
C LEU A 36 -17.24 7.88 -4.32
N ILE A 37 -16.07 8.26 -4.86
CA ILE A 37 -15.57 7.66 -6.08
C ILE A 37 -15.03 6.27 -5.75
N ARG A 38 -15.37 5.30 -6.57
CA ARG A 38 -15.01 3.90 -6.29
C ARG A 38 -14.10 3.34 -7.37
N PRO A 39 -13.19 2.43 -7.01
CA PRO A 39 -12.95 1.96 -5.65
C PRO A 39 -12.25 3.04 -4.83
N ARG A 40 -12.58 3.09 -3.56
CA ARG A 40 -11.96 4.05 -2.66
C ARG A 40 -10.69 3.49 -2.06
N TYR A 41 -10.63 2.17 -1.85
CA TYR A 41 -9.51 1.53 -1.17
C TYR A 41 -8.75 0.58 -2.09
N PHE A 42 -7.46 0.44 -1.83
CA PHE A 42 -6.60 -0.46 -2.57
C PHE A 42 -5.73 -1.18 -1.55
N VAL A 43 -5.58 -2.48 -1.71
CA VAL A 43 -4.77 -3.28 -0.77
C VAL A 43 -3.75 -4.05 -1.58
N TRP A 44 -2.51 -4.08 -1.10
CA TRP A 44 -1.43 -4.81 -1.73
C TRP A 44 -0.72 -5.61 -0.64
N GLU A 45 -0.26 -6.78 -0.98
CA GLU A 45 0.40 -7.65 -0.03
C GLU A 45 1.61 -8.27 -0.69
N ASN A 46 2.71 -8.40 0.02
CA ASN A 46 3.90 -9.02 -0.54
C ASN A 46 4.82 -9.49 0.59
N VAL A 47 5.90 -10.20 0.22
CA VAL A 47 6.88 -10.64 1.19
C VAL A 47 7.79 -9.48 1.56
N PRO A 48 8.39 -9.49 2.76
CA PRO A 48 9.21 -8.37 3.21
C PRO A 48 10.41 -8.07 2.33
N GLY A 49 10.87 -9.06 1.55
CA GLY A 49 11.97 -8.80 0.64
C GLY A 49 11.68 -7.71 -0.37
N ALA A 50 10.39 -7.37 -0.57
CA ALA A 50 10.05 -6.30 -1.49
C ALA A 50 10.58 -4.95 -1.02
N PHE A 51 10.84 -4.78 0.28
CA PHE A 51 11.38 -3.51 0.78
C PHE A 51 12.77 -3.25 0.23
N SER A 52 13.62 -4.29 0.09
CA SER A 52 14.98 -4.08 -0.32
C SER A 52 15.23 -4.41 -1.79
N SER A 53 14.22 -4.87 -2.48
CA SER A 53 14.37 -5.25 -3.88
C SER A 53 14.84 -4.05 -4.69
N THR A 54 15.86 -4.25 -5.49
CA THR A 54 16.46 -3.23 -6.33
C THR A 54 16.85 -1.97 -5.52
N GLY A 55 17.51 -2.22 -4.36
CA GLY A 55 17.97 -1.10 -3.54
C GLY A 55 16.88 -0.22 -3.00
N GLY A 56 15.68 -0.75 -2.84
CA GLY A 56 14.55 0.02 -2.33
C GLY A 56 13.72 0.68 -3.41
N GLU A 57 14.13 0.56 -4.68
CA GLU A 57 13.39 1.23 -5.75
C GLU A 57 12.08 0.56 -6.07
N ASP A 58 12.00 -0.75 -5.87
CA ASP A 58 10.75 -1.44 -6.19
C ASP A 58 9.63 -1.01 -5.25
N PHE A 59 9.92 -0.88 -3.96
CA PHE A 59 8.88 -0.44 -3.02
C PHE A 59 8.57 1.04 -3.22
N GLN A 60 9.57 1.84 -3.62
CA GLN A 60 9.31 3.22 -3.95
C GLN A 60 8.30 3.28 -5.10
N ALA A 61 8.45 2.42 -6.10
CA ALA A 61 7.53 2.40 -7.23
C ALA A 61 6.14 1.97 -6.79
N VAL A 62 6.04 1.01 -5.89
CA VAL A 62 4.73 0.58 -5.39
C VAL A 62 4.04 1.75 -4.70
N LEU A 63 4.75 2.48 -3.84
CA LEU A 63 4.16 3.60 -3.14
C LEU A 63 3.77 4.72 -4.11
N GLU A 64 4.67 5.05 -5.04
CA GLU A 64 4.39 6.14 -5.97
C GLU A 64 3.24 5.81 -6.90
N GLU A 65 3.23 4.63 -7.49
CA GLU A 65 2.16 4.29 -8.43
C GLU A 65 0.81 4.23 -7.72
N THR A 66 0.81 3.76 -6.48
CA THR A 66 -0.43 3.71 -5.70
C THR A 66 -0.90 5.11 -5.36
N ALA A 67 -0.01 5.97 -4.87
CA ALA A 67 -0.40 7.32 -4.50
C ALA A 67 -0.82 8.15 -5.72
N ARG A 68 -0.25 7.84 -6.88
CA ARG A 68 -0.59 8.59 -8.09
C ARG A 68 -1.98 8.28 -8.62
N ILE A 69 -2.63 7.28 -8.10
CA ILE A 69 -4.05 7.08 -8.40
C ILE A 69 -4.85 8.27 -7.87
N ALA A 70 -4.46 8.81 -6.71
CA ALA A 70 -5.16 9.96 -6.14
C ALA A 70 -4.55 11.30 -6.58
N ASP A 71 -3.23 11.34 -6.79
CA ASP A 71 -2.56 12.59 -7.12
C ASP A 71 -1.44 12.24 -8.09
N ASP A 72 -1.66 12.42 -9.39
CA ASP A 72 -0.72 11.98 -10.40
C ASP A 72 0.54 12.82 -10.45
N THR A 73 0.65 13.85 -9.65
CA THR A 73 1.86 14.68 -9.61
C THR A 73 2.78 14.31 -8.47
N ILE A 74 2.38 13.40 -7.58
CA ILE A 74 3.15 13.13 -6.40
C ILE A 74 4.44 12.38 -6.72
N SER A 75 5.48 12.68 -5.97
CA SER A 75 6.75 12.01 -6.10
C SER A 75 7.18 11.59 -4.70
N ILE A 76 7.57 10.36 -4.53
CA ILE A 76 7.92 9.83 -3.23
C ILE A 76 9.41 9.47 -3.25
N PRO A 77 10.23 10.16 -2.44
CA PRO A 77 11.65 9.90 -2.45
C PRO A 77 11.98 8.57 -1.79
N ARG A 78 13.03 7.95 -2.24
CA ARG A 78 13.54 6.76 -1.60
C ARG A 78 14.24 7.18 -0.31
N PRO A 79 14.12 6.41 0.76
CA PRO A 79 14.77 6.80 2.00
C PRO A 79 16.29 6.65 1.91
N PRO A 80 17.02 7.20 2.87
CA PRO A 80 18.48 7.12 2.85
C PRO A 80 18.94 5.68 2.72
N ARG A 81 19.88 5.46 1.81
CA ARG A 81 20.43 4.13 1.54
C ARG A 81 19.39 3.14 1.07
N GLY A 82 18.22 3.59 0.66
CA GLY A 82 17.18 2.71 0.15
C GLY A 82 16.57 1.81 1.20
N ILE A 83 16.68 2.15 2.48
CA ILE A 83 16.19 1.30 3.54
C ILE A 83 14.84 1.80 4.03
N TRP A 84 13.80 1.05 3.72
CA TRP A 84 12.43 1.39 4.12
C TRP A 84 12.16 0.86 5.52
N LYS A 85 11.40 1.63 6.30
CA LYS A 85 10.98 1.15 7.61
C LYS A 85 9.88 0.13 7.42
N SER A 86 9.70 -0.74 8.40
CA SER A 86 8.71 -1.80 8.30
C SER A 86 7.29 -1.30 8.50
N ALA A 87 7.11 -0.04 8.80
CA ALA A 87 5.78 0.57 8.90
C ALA A 87 5.90 2.05 8.60
N GLY A 88 4.91 2.61 7.96
CA GLY A 88 4.90 4.03 7.66
C GLY A 88 3.61 4.46 7.03
N CYS A 89 3.46 5.74 6.77
CA CYS A 89 2.30 6.24 6.07
C CYS A 89 2.61 7.52 5.33
N ILE A 90 1.80 7.81 4.33
CA ILE A 90 1.88 9.04 3.57
C ILE A 90 0.50 9.65 3.62
N LEU A 91 0.42 10.92 4.01
CA LEU A 91 -0.84 11.63 4.05
C LEU A 91 -0.80 12.72 3.00
N GLY A 92 -1.65 12.60 2.01
CA GLY A 92 -1.73 13.60 0.95
C GLY A 92 -3.01 14.42 1.09
N TYR A 93 -3.32 15.22 0.08
CA TYR A 93 -4.53 15.99 0.09
C TYR A 93 -5.67 15.03 -0.23
N GLU A 94 -6.50 14.77 0.77
CA GLU A 94 -7.66 13.89 0.63
C GLU A 94 -7.31 12.45 0.22
N PHE A 95 -6.09 11.99 0.52
CA PHE A 95 -5.80 10.57 0.35
C PHE A 95 -4.72 10.16 1.36
N SER A 96 -4.58 8.86 1.56
CA SER A 96 -3.55 8.34 2.46
C SER A 96 -3.11 6.96 1.98
N VAL A 97 -1.86 6.61 2.32
CA VAL A 97 -1.31 5.29 2.04
C VAL A 97 -0.56 4.87 3.30
N ALA A 98 -0.76 3.66 3.75
CA ALA A 98 -0.07 3.16 4.93
C ALA A 98 0.44 1.76 4.65
N TRP A 99 1.54 1.38 5.31
CA TRP A 99 2.05 0.03 5.17
C TRP A 99 2.61 -0.46 6.49
N ARG A 100 2.63 -1.77 6.68
CA ARG A 100 3.26 -2.39 7.83
C ARG A 100 3.49 -3.85 7.57
N VAL A 101 4.39 -4.46 8.33
CA VAL A 101 4.62 -5.89 8.27
C VAL A 101 3.77 -6.55 9.34
N LEU A 102 3.04 -7.59 8.97
CA LEU A 102 2.28 -8.38 9.91
C LEU A 102 2.75 -9.82 9.85
N ASP A 103 2.68 -10.52 10.98
CA ASP A 103 3.11 -11.89 11.07
C ASP A 103 1.88 -12.79 11.02
N ALA A 104 1.78 -13.58 9.97
CA ALA A 104 0.60 -14.38 9.74
C ALA A 104 0.42 -15.51 10.75
N GLN A 105 1.41 -15.75 11.58
CA GLN A 105 1.24 -16.81 12.57
C GLN A 105 0.08 -16.52 13.50
N TYR A 106 -0.34 -15.26 13.63
CA TYR A 106 -1.46 -14.92 14.48
C TYR A 106 -2.77 -15.48 13.90
N TRP A 107 -2.75 -15.99 12.68
CA TRP A 107 -3.97 -16.49 12.10
C TRP A 107 -3.95 -18.01 12.03
N GLY A 108 -3.24 -18.66 12.93
CA GLY A 108 -3.24 -20.10 13.02
C GLY A 108 -2.29 -20.80 12.06
N VAL A 109 -1.41 -20.05 11.42
CA VAL A 109 -0.45 -20.63 10.53
C VAL A 109 0.71 -21.16 11.33
N ALA A 110 1.12 -22.40 11.11
CA ALA A 110 2.17 -23.01 11.90
C ALA A 110 3.51 -22.34 11.67
N GLN A 111 3.79 -21.90 10.48
CA GLN A 111 5.06 -21.27 10.21
C GLN A 111 4.97 -19.78 10.32
N ARG A 112 6.06 -19.16 10.68
CA ARG A 112 6.08 -17.71 10.73
C ARG A 112 6.04 -17.21 9.31
N ARG A 113 5.13 -16.35 9.00
CA ARG A 113 4.99 -15.81 7.66
C ARG A 113 4.75 -14.33 7.76
N LYS A 114 5.82 -13.58 7.63
CA LYS A 114 5.70 -12.13 7.65
C LYS A 114 5.33 -11.65 6.28
N ARG A 115 4.43 -10.67 6.24
CA ARG A 115 3.97 -10.10 4.99
C ARG A 115 3.86 -8.59 5.15
N ILE A 116 4.17 -7.87 4.07
CA ILE A 116 3.92 -6.44 4.03
C ILE A 116 2.49 -6.29 3.59
N PHE A 117 1.74 -5.45 4.31
CA PHE A 117 0.41 -5.06 3.88
C PHE A 117 0.43 -3.56 3.63
N LEU A 118 -0.14 -3.15 2.51
CA LEU A 118 -0.28 -1.76 2.16
C LEU A 118 -1.74 -1.47 1.92
N VAL A 119 -2.25 -0.39 2.49
CA VAL A 119 -3.63 0.03 2.29
C VAL A 119 -3.58 1.46 1.79
N ALA A 120 -4.33 1.74 0.74
CA ALA A 120 -4.49 3.11 0.27
C ALA A 120 -5.95 3.51 0.39
N ASP A 121 -6.20 4.74 0.80
CA ASP A 121 -7.52 5.33 0.87
C ASP A 121 -7.48 6.54 -0.05
N PHE A 122 -8.15 6.46 -1.18
CA PHE A 122 -8.11 7.53 -2.16
C PHE A 122 -9.15 8.61 -1.88
N GLY A 123 -9.94 8.46 -0.83
CA GLY A 123 -10.97 9.43 -0.50
C GLY A 123 -10.81 10.05 0.88
N GLY A 124 -9.69 9.82 1.56
CA GLY A 124 -9.52 10.39 2.88
C GLY A 124 -8.27 9.91 3.55
N HIS A 125 -8.20 10.02 4.87
CA HIS A 125 -7.01 9.71 5.63
C HIS A 125 -7.20 8.51 6.55
N THR A 126 -7.99 7.52 6.12
CA THR A 126 -8.29 6.39 6.99
C THR A 126 -7.34 5.22 6.83
N ALA A 127 -6.41 5.25 5.85
CA ALA A 127 -5.52 4.12 5.65
C ALA A 127 -4.71 3.77 6.90
N PRO A 128 -4.07 4.74 7.58
CA PRO A 128 -3.33 4.39 8.78
C PRO A 128 -4.24 3.85 9.86
N LYS A 129 -5.46 4.39 9.97
CA LYS A 129 -6.39 3.94 10.97
C LYS A 129 -6.77 2.49 10.70
N ILE A 130 -7.03 2.15 9.46
CA ILE A 130 -7.40 0.78 9.12
C ILE A 130 -6.25 -0.17 9.45
N LEU A 131 -5.03 0.21 9.06
CA LEU A 131 -3.93 -0.73 9.15
C LEU A 131 -3.31 -0.80 10.54
N PHE A 132 -3.20 0.31 11.24
CA PHE A 132 -2.52 0.31 12.52
C PHE A 132 -3.43 0.05 13.71
N GLU A 133 -4.70 0.36 13.58
CA GLU A 133 -5.59 0.10 14.71
C GLU A 133 -6.05 -1.34 14.75
N GLN A 134 -5.63 -2.16 13.82
CA GLN A 134 -5.90 -3.58 13.92
C GLN A 134 -5.31 -4.13 15.21
N ASP A 135 -4.18 -3.61 15.65
CA ASP A 135 -3.59 -4.09 16.88
C ASP A 135 -4.44 -3.81 18.07
N SER A 136 -5.20 -2.75 18.09
CA SER A 136 -6.06 -2.47 19.23
C SER A 136 -7.12 -3.52 19.32
N MET A 137 -7.57 -4.08 18.22
CA MET A 137 -8.62 -5.07 18.27
C MET A 137 -8.11 -6.43 18.66
N PHE A 138 -6.90 -6.79 18.24
CA PHE A 138 -6.42 -8.12 18.54
C PHE A 138 -5.22 -8.14 19.42
N GLY A 139 -4.50 -7.09 19.47
CA GLY A 139 -3.23 -7.15 20.06
C GLY A 139 -2.98 -6.31 21.23
N ASP A 140 -3.91 -5.52 21.61
CA ASP A 140 -3.65 -4.71 22.74
C ASP A 140 -3.44 -5.59 23.86
N THR A 141 -3.91 -6.76 23.76
CA THR A 141 -3.72 -7.63 24.82
C THR A 141 -2.29 -7.99 24.93
N GLN A 142 -1.53 -7.86 23.92
CA GLN A 142 -0.24 -8.24 24.12
C GLN A 142 0.63 -7.18 24.38
N GLU A 143 0.30 -6.10 24.33
CA GLU A 143 1.14 -5.17 24.61
C GLU A 143 1.41 -5.03 25.90
N SER A 144 0.81 -5.46 26.60
CA SER A 144 1.15 -5.33 27.92
C SER A 144 2.33 -5.96 28.29
#